data_c9233990fd59d73f8dd2e5d619ac68c0
#
_entry.id   c9233990fd59d73f8dd2e5d619ac68c0
#
_cell.length_a   1.000
_cell.length_b   1.000
_cell.length_c   1.000
_cell.angle_alpha   90.00
_cell.angle_beta   90.00
_cell.angle_gamma   90.00
#
_symmetry.space_group_name_H-M   'P 1'
#
loop_
_entity.id
_entity.type
_entity.pdbx_description
1 polymer ?
#
loop_
_entity_poly.entity_id
_entity_poly.type
_entity_poly.pdbx_seq_one_letter_code
_entity_poly.pdbx_strand_id
1 'polypeptide(L)'
;MVENEVDLPNGGAGAIEYLDMLAKLGVGNAHPGGFGETLEQLRKYPIEKGSRVLEVGCGTGRTACYMAEQGIQVTAIDIRPEMIAKAKVRAEKTNVQVEFVVGDACQMPFEENTFDVIMVESVTNFAIAEKAMSEYYRVLKPGGKLFDREVIRIKEMTSDIHKALCSFYGVAQLFSMKEWQEMLESCKFSRVEFSGAHPFPRTMFEDQVQHPDPVHLSDKQSFLDPEIWKVSAQYDQLVNKYHRYLGYTLMMAVKE
;
A
#
# COMPACT_ATOMS: atom_id res chain seq x y z
N MET A 1 33.77 -5.58 10.75
CA MET A 1 32.94 -6.72 11.14
C MET A 1 32.25 -7.18 9.85
N VAL A 2 32.53 -8.40 9.42
CA VAL A 2 31.93 -8.98 8.19
C VAL A 2 30.45 -9.20 8.52
N GLU A 3 29.56 -8.46 7.83
CA GLU A 3 28.12 -8.73 7.91
C GLU A 3 27.91 -10.10 7.27
N ASN A 4 27.51 -11.08 8.09
CA ASN A 4 27.18 -12.42 7.61
C ASN A 4 26.09 -12.31 6.52
N GLU A 5 26.37 -12.89 5.37
CA GLU A 5 25.39 -13.09 4.32
C GLU A 5 24.12 -13.72 4.91
N VAL A 6 22.98 -13.10 4.64
CA VAL A 6 21.69 -13.73 4.88
C VAL A 6 21.47 -14.61 3.66
N ASP A 7 21.53 -15.93 3.85
CA ASP A 7 20.94 -16.88 2.92
C ASP A 7 19.44 -16.56 2.80
N LEU A 8 19.10 -15.77 1.78
CA LEU A 8 17.69 -15.65 1.39
C LEU A 8 17.30 -16.99 0.75
N PRO A 9 16.28 -17.67 1.23
CA PRO A 9 15.83 -18.88 0.58
C PRO A 9 15.42 -18.54 -0.84
N ASN A 10 16.09 -19.14 -1.81
CA ASN A 10 15.61 -19.19 -3.18
C ASN A 10 14.17 -19.68 -3.15
N GLY A 11 13.21 -18.91 -3.66
CA GLY A 11 11.83 -19.28 -3.78
C GLY A 11 11.71 -20.60 -4.54
N GLY A 12 11.66 -21.71 -3.81
CA GLY A 12 11.37 -23.02 -4.38
C GLY A 12 9.90 -23.06 -4.82
N ALA A 13 9.60 -23.84 -5.85
CA ALA A 13 8.23 -24.07 -6.28
C ALA A 13 7.35 -24.49 -5.08
N GLY A 14 6.41 -23.59 -4.67
CA GLY A 14 5.52 -23.75 -3.52
C GLY A 14 5.77 -22.82 -2.33
N ALA A 15 6.76 -21.91 -2.39
CA ALA A 15 6.95 -20.89 -1.35
C ALA A 15 5.84 -19.83 -1.43
N ILE A 16 5.25 -19.51 -0.29
CA ILE A 16 4.29 -18.39 -0.16
C ILE A 16 5.09 -17.09 -0.22
N GLU A 17 4.67 -16.16 -1.06
CA GLU A 17 5.25 -14.83 -1.13
C GLU A 17 4.68 -13.92 -0.03
N TYR A 18 5.37 -12.80 0.24
CA TYR A 18 4.97 -11.82 1.26
C TYR A 18 3.52 -11.32 1.06
N LEU A 19 3.15 -10.95 -0.16
CA LEU A 19 1.79 -10.48 -0.47
C LEU A 19 0.74 -11.58 -0.33
N ASP A 20 1.09 -12.83 -0.62
CA ASP A 20 0.19 -13.97 -0.42
C ASP A 20 -0.07 -14.24 1.07
N MET A 21 0.96 -14.11 1.90
CA MET A 21 0.82 -14.18 3.36
C MET A 21 -0.16 -13.12 3.86
N LEU A 22 0.01 -11.86 3.44
CA LEU A 22 -0.89 -10.77 3.84
C LEU A 22 -2.34 -11.03 3.39
N ALA A 23 -2.51 -11.50 2.15
CA ALA A 23 -3.82 -11.83 1.60
C ALA A 23 -4.51 -12.95 2.38
N LYS A 24 -3.80 -14.04 2.67
CA LYS A 24 -4.32 -15.20 3.44
C LYS A 24 -4.64 -14.82 4.89
N LEU A 25 -3.79 -14.01 5.53
CA LEU A 25 -4.04 -13.49 6.87
C LEU A 25 -5.15 -12.43 6.90
N GLY A 26 -5.56 -11.89 5.75
CA GLY A 26 -6.61 -10.88 5.66
C GLY A 26 -6.23 -9.54 6.31
N VAL A 27 -4.95 -9.16 6.23
CA VAL A 27 -4.47 -7.91 6.81
C VAL A 27 -5.09 -6.72 6.07
N GLY A 28 -5.83 -5.91 6.78
CA GLY A 28 -6.63 -4.82 6.18
C GLY A 28 -5.87 -3.53 5.90
N ASN A 29 -4.72 -3.33 6.51
CA ASN A 29 -3.86 -2.15 6.31
C ASN A 29 -2.41 -2.56 6.50
N ALA A 30 -1.86 -3.21 5.48
CA ALA A 30 -0.50 -3.74 5.49
C ALA A 30 0.57 -2.70 5.08
N HIS A 31 0.22 -1.43 5.13
CA HIS A 31 1.15 -0.32 4.87
C HIS A 31 1.83 0.17 6.17
N PRO A 32 2.99 0.83 6.08
CA PRO A 32 3.65 1.39 7.25
C PRO A 32 2.78 2.38 8.01
N GLY A 33 2.73 2.19 9.33
CA GLY A 33 1.88 2.98 10.24
C GLY A 33 0.43 2.51 10.33
N GLY A 34 0.01 1.56 9.48
CA GLY A 34 -1.29 0.90 9.56
C GLY A 34 -2.50 1.85 9.49
N PHE A 35 -3.62 1.39 9.99
CA PHE A 35 -4.87 2.16 9.92
C PHE A 35 -4.84 3.47 10.72
N GLY A 36 -4.02 3.55 11.77
CA GLY A 36 -3.81 4.77 12.54
C GLY A 36 -3.30 5.93 11.66
N GLU A 37 -2.34 5.67 10.80
CA GLU A 37 -1.82 6.66 9.84
C GLU A 37 -2.85 7.04 8.76
N THR A 38 -3.71 6.10 8.34
CA THR A 38 -4.83 6.39 7.44
C THR A 38 -5.81 7.37 8.10
N LEU A 39 -6.18 7.12 9.35
CA LEU A 39 -7.08 8.00 10.11
C LEU A 39 -6.48 9.40 10.30
N GLU A 40 -5.19 9.48 10.66
CA GLU A 40 -4.48 10.75 10.82
C GLU A 40 -4.40 11.52 9.51
N GLN A 41 -4.14 10.84 8.39
CA GLN A 41 -4.16 11.45 7.06
C GLN A 41 -5.52 12.04 6.72
N LEU A 42 -6.60 11.27 6.89
CA LEU A 42 -7.96 11.73 6.61
C LEU A 42 -8.40 12.87 7.52
N ARG A 43 -7.92 12.89 8.77
CA ARG A 43 -8.14 14.01 9.71
C ARG A 43 -7.40 15.28 9.27
N LYS A 44 -6.16 15.14 8.82
CA LYS A 44 -5.29 16.27 8.41
C LYS A 44 -5.68 16.84 7.05
N TYR A 45 -6.09 15.96 6.15
CA TYR A 45 -6.48 16.28 4.78
C TYR A 45 -7.91 15.78 4.52
N PRO A 46 -8.92 16.43 5.08
CA PRO A 46 -10.30 15.97 4.98
C PRO A 46 -10.76 15.95 3.51
N ILE A 47 -11.43 14.89 3.15
CA ILE A 47 -12.05 14.73 1.83
C ILE A 47 -13.50 15.22 1.93
N GLU A 48 -13.91 16.07 1.02
CA GLU A 48 -15.27 16.63 1.02
C GLU A 48 -16.31 15.55 0.71
N LYS A 49 -17.45 15.61 1.40
CA LYS A 49 -18.57 14.71 1.12
C LYS A 49 -19.02 14.83 -0.31
N GLY A 50 -19.29 13.69 -0.95
CA GLY A 50 -19.67 13.64 -2.35
C GLY A 50 -18.51 13.68 -3.34
N SER A 51 -17.25 13.85 -2.88
CA SER A 51 -16.08 13.66 -3.73
C SER A 51 -16.04 12.22 -4.24
N ARG A 52 -15.62 12.07 -5.49
CA ARG A 52 -15.32 10.76 -6.09
C ARG A 52 -13.88 10.37 -5.78
N VAL A 53 -13.70 9.38 -4.95
CA VAL A 53 -12.39 8.87 -4.53
C VAL A 53 -12.11 7.54 -5.19
N LEU A 54 -10.89 7.39 -5.71
CA LEU A 54 -10.34 6.10 -6.10
C LEU A 54 -9.35 5.64 -5.03
N GLU A 55 -9.59 4.49 -4.42
CA GLU A 55 -8.59 3.78 -3.64
C GLU A 55 -7.91 2.72 -4.51
N VAL A 56 -6.58 2.81 -4.64
CA VAL A 56 -5.78 1.87 -5.44
C VAL A 56 -5.10 0.87 -4.53
N GLY A 57 -5.23 -0.42 -4.86
CA GLY A 57 -4.75 -1.53 -4.03
C GLY A 57 -5.52 -1.65 -2.72
N CYS A 58 -6.83 -1.66 -2.80
CA CYS A 58 -7.71 -1.57 -1.63
C CYS A 58 -7.63 -2.77 -0.67
N GLY A 59 -6.97 -3.86 -1.06
CA GLY A 59 -6.85 -5.05 -0.24
C GLY A 59 -8.21 -5.57 0.21
N THR A 60 -8.40 -5.73 1.52
CA THR A 60 -9.68 -6.18 2.10
C THR A 60 -10.73 -5.06 2.23
N GLY A 61 -10.47 -3.86 1.69
CA GLY A 61 -11.41 -2.75 1.60
C GLY A 61 -11.65 -1.99 2.91
N ARG A 62 -10.71 -2.01 3.87
CA ARG A 62 -10.89 -1.36 5.16
C ARG A 62 -10.98 0.15 5.02
N THR A 63 -10.05 0.77 4.31
CA THR A 63 -10.02 2.21 4.07
C THR A 63 -11.18 2.65 3.18
N ALA A 64 -11.50 1.89 2.09
CA ALA A 64 -12.65 2.16 1.23
C ALA A 64 -13.97 2.20 2.02
N CYS A 65 -14.23 1.17 2.83
CA CYS A 65 -15.45 1.11 3.64
C CYS A 65 -15.52 2.24 4.66
N TYR A 66 -14.40 2.54 5.34
CA TYR A 66 -14.34 3.65 6.28
C TYR A 66 -14.66 5.01 5.62
N MET A 67 -14.10 5.28 4.43
CA MET A 67 -14.42 6.51 3.70
C MET A 67 -15.89 6.55 3.27
N ALA A 68 -16.45 5.42 2.84
CA ALA A 68 -17.86 5.32 2.47
C ALA A 68 -18.79 5.56 3.66
N GLU A 69 -18.44 5.11 4.88
CA GLU A 69 -19.15 5.43 6.12
C GLU A 69 -19.18 6.94 6.43
N GLN A 70 -18.17 7.68 5.99
CA GLN A 70 -18.12 9.14 6.10
C GLN A 70 -18.92 9.87 4.99
N GLY A 71 -19.55 9.15 4.09
CA GLY A 71 -20.38 9.70 3.01
C GLY A 71 -19.59 10.11 1.76
N ILE A 72 -18.40 9.55 1.58
CA ILE A 72 -17.56 9.74 0.39
C ILE A 72 -17.97 8.69 -0.67
N GLN A 73 -17.97 9.08 -1.95
CA GLN A 73 -18.22 8.16 -3.06
C GLN A 73 -16.91 7.44 -3.42
N VAL A 74 -16.81 6.16 -3.06
CA VAL A 74 -15.58 5.39 -3.22
C VAL A 74 -15.71 4.35 -4.31
N THR A 75 -14.78 4.39 -5.26
CA THR A 75 -14.42 3.29 -6.15
C THR A 75 -13.09 2.72 -5.67
N ALA A 76 -12.95 1.41 -5.58
CA ALA A 76 -11.76 0.76 -5.05
C ALA A 76 -11.29 -0.34 -6.01
N ILE A 77 -9.99 -0.33 -6.34
CA ILE A 77 -9.39 -1.28 -7.29
C ILE A 77 -8.31 -2.09 -6.60
N ASP A 78 -8.24 -3.38 -6.93
CA ASP A 78 -7.14 -4.26 -6.54
C ASP A 78 -6.88 -5.26 -7.67
N ILE A 79 -5.61 -5.61 -7.87
CA ILE A 79 -5.21 -6.56 -8.91
C ILE A 79 -5.62 -8.00 -8.55
N ARG A 80 -5.87 -8.29 -7.27
CA ARG A 80 -6.18 -9.62 -6.74
C ARG A 80 -7.69 -9.81 -6.58
N PRO A 81 -8.31 -10.73 -7.36
CA PRO A 81 -9.74 -11.01 -7.25
C PRO A 81 -10.18 -11.45 -5.85
N GLU A 82 -9.31 -12.20 -5.12
CA GLU A 82 -9.58 -12.64 -3.77
C GLU A 82 -9.66 -11.49 -2.76
N MET A 83 -8.88 -10.41 -2.97
CA MET A 83 -8.97 -9.20 -2.15
C MET A 83 -10.28 -8.46 -2.41
N ILE A 84 -10.67 -8.31 -3.67
CA ILE A 84 -11.96 -7.73 -4.05
C ILE A 84 -13.13 -8.55 -3.46
N ALA A 85 -13.03 -9.88 -3.45
CA ALA A 85 -14.06 -10.71 -2.81
C ALA A 85 -14.16 -10.42 -1.30
N LYS A 86 -13.06 -10.31 -0.59
CA LYS A 86 -13.02 -9.94 0.84
C LYS A 86 -13.57 -8.52 1.07
N ALA A 87 -13.19 -7.57 0.22
CA ALA A 87 -13.66 -6.18 0.30
C ALA A 87 -15.18 -6.07 0.14
N LYS A 88 -15.77 -6.83 -0.78
CA LYS A 88 -17.24 -6.92 -0.94
C LYS A 88 -17.92 -7.47 0.31
N VAL A 89 -17.38 -8.54 0.90
CA VAL A 89 -17.90 -9.10 2.17
C VAL A 89 -17.81 -8.07 3.30
N ARG A 90 -16.74 -7.28 3.35
CA ARG A 90 -16.61 -6.18 4.33
C ARG A 90 -17.71 -5.15 4.14
N ALA A 91 -17.89 -4.66 2.92
CA ALA A 91 -18.91 -3.64 2.62
C ALA A 91 -20.33 -4.10 2.96
N GLU A 92 -20.65 -5.38 2.71
CA GLU A 92 -21.92 -5.99 3.14
C GLU A 92 -22.05 -5.97 4.68
N LYS A 93 -21.01 -6.38 5.41
CA LYS A 93 -21.03 -6.42 6.89
C LYS A 93 -21.09 -5.04 7.54
N THR A 94 -20.50 -4.03 6.92
CA THR A 94 -20.51 -2.64 7.39
C THR A 94 -21.68 -1.82 6.83
N ASN A 95 -22.49 -2.42 5.96
CA ASN A 95 -23.67 -1.81 5.32
C ASN A 95 -23.32 -0.51 4.59
N VAL A 96 -22.23 -0.50 3.83
CA VAL A 96 -21.81 0.63 3.00
C VAL A 96 -21.79 0.24 1.52
N GLN A 97 -21.83 1.26 0.66
CA GLN A 97 -21.72 1.08 -0.79
C GLN A 97 -20.34 1.54 -1.26
N VAL A 98 -19.60 0.64 -1.87
CA VAL A 98 -18.31 0.88 -2.54
C VAL A 98 -18.34 0.13 -3.86
N GLU A 99 -17.89 0.78 -4.92
CA GLU A 99 -17.68 0.14 -6.21
C GLU A 99 -16.31 -0.57 -6.20
N PHE A 100 -16.31 -1.92 -6.22
CA PHE A 100 -15.09 -2.72 -6.23
C PHE A 100 -14.78 -3.29 -7.60
N VAL A 101 -13.58 -3.04 -8.11
CA VAL A 101 -13.11 -3.41 -9.44
C VAL A 101 -11.84 -4.25 -9.34
N VAL A 102 -11.76 -5.38 -10.04
CA VAL A 102 -10.49 -6.08 -10.26
C VAL A 102 -9.75 -5.40 -11.39
N GLY A 103 -8.51 -4.93 -11.15
CA GLY A 103 -7.76 -4.24 -12.19
C GLY A 103 -6.34 -3.88 -11.77
N ASP A 104 -5.53 -3.55 -12.75
CA ASP A 104 -4.12 -3.18 -12.60
C ASP A 104 -3.97 -1.65 -12.47
N ALA A 105 -3.21 -1.20 -11.47
CA ALA A 105 -2.84 0.21 -11.31
C ALA A 105 -2.10 0.80 -12.51
N CYS A 106 -1.43 -0.05 -13.29
CA CYS A 106 -0.71 0.35 -14.50
C CYS A 106 -1.61 0.44 -15.76
N GLN A 107 -2.87 0.00 -15.68
CA GLN A 107 -3.84 0.03 -16.76
C GLN A 107 -5.27 0.02 -16.20
N MET A 108 -5.71 1.16 -15.70
CA MET A 108 -7.00 1.27 -15.02
C MET A 108 -8.17 1.33 -15.99
N PRO A 109 -9.29 0.61 -15.71
CA PRO A 109 -10.49 0.60 -16.57
C PRO A 109 -11.38 1.82 -16.31
N PHE A 110 -10.80 3.00 -16.12
CA PHE A 110 -11.55 4.23 -15.85
C PHE A 110 -11.26 5.29 -16.92
N GLU A 111 -12.24 6.13 -17.18
CA GLU A 111 -12.09 7.28 -18.04
C GLU A 111 -11.13 8.32 -17.43
N GLU A 112 -10.51 9.13 -18.28
CA GLU A 112 -9.72 10.26 -17.82
C GLU A 112 -10.59 11.28 -17.05
N ASN A 113 -9.97 12.03 -16.14
CA ASN A 113 -10.62 13.11 -15.39
C ASN A 113 -11.89 12.65 -14.62
N THR A 114 -11.81 11.47 -14.01
CA THR A 114 -12.95 10.84 -13.33
C THR A 114 -12.98 11.14 -11.82
N PHE A 115 -11.84 11.16 -11.16
CA PHE A 115 -11.76 11.21 -9.69
C PHE A 115 -11.26 12.56 -9.18
N ASP A 116 -11.80 12.98 -8.04
CA ASP A 116 -11.37 14.20 -7.34
C ASP A 116 -10.14 13.91 -6.48
N VAL A 117 -10.05 12.69 -5.94
CA VAL A 117 -8.94 12.25 -5.09
C VAL A 117 -8.56 10.81 -5.44
N ILE A 118 -7.26 10.52 -5.43
CA ILE A 118 -6.72 9.17 -5.42
C ILE A 118 -6.01 8.94 -4.10
N MET A 119 -6.29 7.81 -3.46
CA MET A 119 -5.58 7.30 -2.29
C MET A 119 -4.87 5.99 -2.63
N VAL A 120 -3.60 5.92 -2.27
CA VAL A 120 -2.74 4.75 -2.46
C VAL A 120 -1.98 4.50 -1.16
N GLU A 121 -1.98 3.27 -0.70
CA GLU A 121 -1.31 2.89 0.55
C GLU A 121 -0.43 1.66 0.35
N SER A 122 0.86 1.89 0.03
CA SER A 122 1.89 0.87 -0.27
C SER A 122 1.52 -0.06 -1.42
N VAL A 123 1.29 0.52 -2.58
CA VAL A 123 0.93 -0.19 -3.81
C VAL A 123 1.88 0.14 -4.95
N THR A 124 2.26 1.41 -5.08
CA THR A 124 3.04 1.88 -6.23
C THR A 124 4.43 1.25 -6.29
N ASN A 125 5.03 0.93 -5.14
CA ASN A 125 6.29 0.17 -5.08
C ASN A 125 6.18 -1.26 -5.66
N PHE A 126 4.98 -1.86 -5.65
CA PHE A 126 4.73 -3.20 -6.20
C PHE A 126 4.33 -3.18 -7.69
N ALA A 127 4.07 -2.00 -8.23
CA ALA A 127 3.70 -1.78 -9.62
C ALA A 127 4.91 -1.31 -10.46
N ILE A 128 4.72 -1.14 -11.77
CA ILE A 128 5.63 -0.36 -12.59
C ILE A 128 5.33 1.12 -12.28
N ALA A 129 6.06 1.70 -11.31
CA ALA A 129 5.73 2.95 -10.66
C ALA A 129 5.43 4.11 -11.65
N GLU A 130 6.25 4.28 -12.70
CA GLU A 130 6.02 5.32 -13.72
C GLU A 130 4.70 5.13 -14.48
N LYS A 131 4.31 3.87 -14.75
CA LYS A 131 3.04 3.58 -15.43
C LYS A 131 1.87 3.84 -14.49
N ALA A 132 1.96 3.38 -13.24
CA ALA A 132 0.93 3.62 -12.24
C ALA A 132 0.72 5.12 -12.01
N MET A 133 1.80 5.90 -11.83
CA MET A 133 1.75 7.36 -11.69
C MET A 133 1.13 8.05 -12.91
N SER A 134 1.43 7.58 -14.12
CA SER A 134 0.82 8.10 -15.35
C SER A 134 -0.68 7.82 -15.40
N GLU A 135 -1.12 6.64 -14.96
CA GLU A 135 -2.54 6.29 -14.85
C GLU A 135 -3.24 7.11 -13.75
N TYR A 136 -2.59 7.32 -12.58
CA TYR A 136 -3.12 8.20 -11.54
C TYR A 136 -3.36 9.61 -12.10
N TYR A 137 -2.36 10.16 -12.80
CA TYR A 137 -2.51 11.45 -13.44
C TYR A 137 -3.65 11.48 -14.46
N ARG A 138 -3.77 10.44 -15.29
CA ARG A 138 -4.81 10.35 -16.32
C ARG A 138 -6.21 10.38 -15.72
N VAL A 139 -6.48 9.56 -14.70
CA VAL A 139 -7.83 9.40 -14.13
C VAL A 139 -8.22 10.49 -13.14
N LEU A 140 -7.27 11.26 -12.59
CA LEU A 140 -7.55 12.44 -11.78
C LEU A 140 -8.15 13.56 -12.63
N LYS A 141 -9.10 14.29 -12.06
CA LYS A 141 -9.59 15.57 -12.64
C LYS A 141 -8.51 16.67 -12.52
N PRO A 142 -8.56 17.71 -13.38
CA PRO A 142 -7.80 18.93 -13.13
C PRO A 142 -8.12 19.47 -11.73
N GLY A 143 -7.10 19.83 -10.96
CA GLY A 143 -7.20 20.20 -9.54
C GLY A 143 -7.35 19.03 -8.57
N GLY A 144 -7.46 17.80 -9.07
CA GLY A 144 -7.55 16.59 -8.26
C GLY A 144 -6.24 16.28 -7.53
N LYS A 145 -6.36 15.57 -6.41
CA LYS A 145 -5.26 15.30 -5.49
C LYS A 145 -4.89 13.83 -5.47
N LEU A 146 -3.59 13.55 -5.52
CA LEU A 146 -3.01 12.25 -5.21
C LEU A 146 -2.49 12.26 -3.77
N PHE A 147 -2.82 11.22 -3.02
CA PHE A 147 -2.20 10.84 -1.76
C PHE A 147 -1.63 9.44 -1.92
N ASP A 148 -0.32 9.31 -1.89
CA ASP A 148 0.37 8.03 -2.04
C ASP A 148 1.35 7.81 -0.88
N ARG A 149 1.12 6.78 -0.07
CA ARG A 149 1.94 6.41 1.07
C ARG A 149 2.81 5.23 0.71
N GLU A 150 4.13 5.44 0.68
CA GLU A 150 5.06 4.42 0.23
C GLU A 150 6.23 4.21 1.19
N VAL A 151 6.77 3.01 1.15
CA VAL A 151 8.08 2.70 1.75
C VAL A 151 9.15 3.42 0.95
N ILE A 152 10.09 4.04 1.66
CA ILE A 152 11.21 4.76 1.06
C ILE A 152 12.55 4.28 1.59
N ARG A 153 13.57 4.41 0.78
CA ARG A 153 14.95 4.31 1.17
C ARG A 153 15.41 5.63 1.80
N ILE A 154 15.77 5.61 3.08
CA ILE A 154 16.19 6.81 3.82
C ILE A 154 17.71 6.94 3.99
N LYS A 155 18.46 5.89 3.65
CA LYS A 155 19.93 5.87 3.67
C LYS A 155 20.44 5.08 2.48
N GLU A 156 21.65 5.43 2.04
CA GLU A 156 22.37 4.61 1.07
C GLU A 156 22.62 3.21 1.65
N MET A 157 22.48 2.22 0.80
CA MET A 157 22.69 0.81 1.14
C MET A 157 23.49 0.13 0.03
N THR A 158 24.14 -0.99 0.37
CA THR A 158 24.84 -1.78 -0.63
C THR A 158 23.86 -2.42 -1.62
N SER A 159 24.35 -2.74 -2.82
CA SER A 159 23.53 -3.43 -3.83
C SER A 159 22.93 -4.74 -3.31
N ASP A 160 23.65 -5.46 -2.44
CA ASP A 160 23.18 -6.74 -1.91
C ASP A 160 22.03 -6.55 -0.90
N ILE A 161 22.11 -5.54 -0.03
CA ILE A 161 21.00 -5.19 0.88
C ILE A 161 19.78 -4.77 0.07
N HIS A 162 19.99 -3.91 -0.93
CA HIS A 162 18.90 -3.45 -1.79
C HIS A 162 18.20 -4.62 -2.50
N LYS A 163 18.98 -5.51 -3.14
CA LYS A 163 18.45 -6.69 -3.81
C LYS A 163 17.71 -7.62 -2.85
N ALA A 164 18.27 -7.84 -1.64
CA ALA A 164 17.65 -8.69 -0.63
C ALA A 164 16.27 -8.17 -0.22
N LEU A 165 16.15 -6.88 0.05
CA LEU A 165 14.88 -6.23 0.41
C LEU A 165 13.89 -6.28 -0.76
N CYS A 166 14.32 -5.89 -1.96
CA CYS A 166 13.47 -5.92 -3.15
C CYS A 166 12.94 -7.33 -3.45
N SER A 167 13.81 -8.34 -3.38
CA SER A 167 13.42 -9.73 -3.61
C SER A 167 12.42 -10.24 -2.59
N PHE A 168 12.60 -9.90 -1.31
CA PHE A 168 11.67 -10.33 -0.26
C PHE A 168 10.29 -9.70 -0.40
N TYR A 169 10.23 -8.38 -0.63
CA TYR A 169 8.96 -7.68 -0.78
C TYR A 169 8.30 -7.90 -2.16
N GLY A 170 9.03 -8.38 -3.14
CA GLY A 170 8.53 -8.52 -4.51
C GLY A 170 8.45 -7.19 -5.27
N VAL A 171 9.28 -6.21 -4.90
CA VAL A 171 9.34 -4.89 -5.54
C VAL A 171 10.54 -4.78 -6.47
N ALA A 172 10.42 -3.99 -7.54
CA ALA A 172 11.52 -3.79 -8.48
C ALA A 172 12.63 -2.92 -7.89
N GLN A 173 12.25 -1.91 -7.10
CA GLN A 173 13.16 -0.92 -6.52
C GLN A 173 12.55 -0.30 -5.26
N LEU A 174 13.42 0.15 -4.35
CA LEU A 174 13.06 1.01 -3.22
C LEU A 174 13.58 2.42 -3.51
N PHE A 175 12.65 3.33 -3.72
CA PHE A 175 12.95 4.71 -4.07
C PHE A 175 13.27 5.57 -2.85
N SER A 176 14.12 6.58 -3.01
CA SER A 176 14.26 7.70 -2.07
C SER A 176 13.17 8.74 -2.30
N MET A 177 12.99 9.66 -1.35
CA MET A 177 12.05 10.79 -1.55
C MET A 177 12.39 11.62 -2.78
N LYS A 178 13.68 11.80 -3.09
CA LYS A 178 14.12 12.54 -4.27
C LYS A 178 13.70 11.84 -5.57
N GLU A 179 13.92 10.53 -5.67
CA GLU A 179 13.51 9.76 -6.84
C GLU A 179 11.99 9.75 -7.02
N TRP A 180 11.22 9.68 -5.92
CA TRP A 180 9.76 9.85 -5.97
C TRP A 180 9.34 11.23 -6.46
N GLN A 181 10.00 12.29 -6.00
CA GLN A 181 9.73 13.65 -6.47
C GLN A 181 9.99 13.80 -7.97
N GLU A 182 11.16 13.35 -8.44
CA GLU A 182 11.52 13.38 -9.87
C GLU A 182 10.50 12.58 -10.72
N MET A 183 10.02 11.45 -10.23
CA MET A 183 9.00 10.64 -10.91
C MET A 183 7.65 11.36 -10.98
N LEU A 184 7.15 11.91 -9.88
CA LEU A 184 5.90 12.66 -9.84
C LEU A 184 5.93 13.85 -10.80
N GLU A 185 7.04 14.63 -10.80
CA GLU A 185 7.24 15.76 -11.70
C GLU A 185 7.30 15.31 -13.17
N SER A 186 7.97 14.18 -13.46
CA SER A 186 8.02 13.63 -14.83
C SER A 186 6.65 13.18 -15.33
N CYS A 187 5.79 12.71 -14.43
CA CYS A 187 4.39 12.38 -14.70
C CYS A 187 3.45 13.60 -14.67
N LYS A 188 4.00 14.83 -14.66
CA LYS A 188 3.30 16.12 -14.75
C LYS A 188 2.52 16.52 -13.48
N PHE A 189 2.71 15.85 -12.37
CA PHE A 189 2.15 16.31 -11.11
C PHE A 189 2.84 17.62 -10.67
N SER A 190 2.06 18.49 -10.07
CA SER A 190 2.51 19.75 -9.49
C SER A 190 2.29 19.76 -7.98
N ARG A 191 2.81 20.79 -7.30
CA ARG A 191 2.66 20.96 -5.85
C ARG A 191 2.97 19.68 -5.07
N VAL A 192 4.12 19.07 -5.42
CA VAL A 192 4.57 17.84 -4.78
C VAL A 192 5.06 18.15 -3.37
N GLU A 193 4.42 17.56 -2.37
CA GLU A 193 4.75 17.68 -0.95
C GLU A 193 4.94 16.31 -0.34
N PHE A 194 5.78 16.24 0.69
CA PHE A 194 6.02 15.02 1.47
C PHE A 194 5.74 15.28 2.95
N SER A 195 5.19 14.30 3.66
CA SER A 195 4.99 14.39 5.11
C SER A 195 6.30 14.37 5.91
N GLY A 196 7.42 14.16 5.23
CA GLY A 196 8.72 13.84 5.82
C GLY A 196 9.00 12.34 5.83
N ALA A 197 10.22 11.97 6.21
CA ALA A 197 10.60 10.57 6.35
C ALA A 197 10.24 10.09 7.77
N HIS A 198 9.33 9.14 7.87
CA HIS A 198 8.96 8.49 9.12
C HIS A 198 9.74 7.18 9.28
N PRO A 199 10.10 6.77 10.51
CA PRO A 199 10.76 5.49 10.75
C PRO A 199 9.91 4.31 10.29
N PHE A 200 10.54 3.31 9.69
CA PHE A 200 9.84 2.08 9.33
C PHE A 200 9.43 1.32 10.60
N PRO A 201 8.16 0.87 10.72
CA PRO A 201 7.69 0.12 11.88
C PRO A 201 8.50 -1.16 12.09
N ARG A 202 8.79 -1.49 13.35
CA ARG A 202 9.55 -2.71 13.69
C ARG A 202 8.67 -3.96 13.76
N THR A 203 7.38 -3.77 13.96
CA THR A 203 6.42 -4.86 14.03
C THR A 203 5.25 -4.58 13.07
N MET A 204 4.79 -5.63 12.40
CA MET A 204 3.64 -5.56 11.50
C MET A 204 2.31 -5.39 12.26
N PHE A 205 2.27 -5.82 13.51
CA PHE A 205 1.01 -5.99 14.26
C PHE A 205 0.74 -4.88 15.29
N GLU A 206 1.67 -3.93 15.48
CA GLU A 206 1.52 -2.90 16.51
C GLU A 206 0.24 -2.07 16.32
N ASP A 207 -0.02 -1.62 15.09
CA ASP A 207 -1.23 -0.88 14.76
C ASP A 207 -2.51 -1.71 14.94
N GLN A 208 -2.47 -3.02 14.69
CA GLN A 208 -3.63 -3.89 14.85
C GLN A 208 -4.10 -4.03 16.30
N VAL A 209 -3.20 -3.83 17.26
CA VAL A 209 -3.54 -3.80 18.70
C VAL A 209 -4.22 -2.47 19.05
N GLN A 210 -3.75 -1.36 18.48
CA GLN A 210 -4.28 -0.02 18.74
C GLN A 210 -5.57 0.24 17.96
N HIS A 211 -5.62 -0.26 16.72
CA HIS A 211 -6.75 -0.08 15.80
C HIS A 211 -7.22 -1.46 15.29
N PRO A 212 -7.86 -2.28 16.16
CA PRO A 212 -8.31 -3.61 15.78
C PRO A 212 -9.29 -3.54 14.60
N ASP A 213 -9.22 -4.52 13.71
CA ASP A 213 -10.16 -4.64 12.60
C ASP A 213 -11.37 -5.49 13.02
N PRO A 214 -12.56 -4.87 13.24
CA PRO A 214 -13.75 -5.60 13.68
C PRO A 214 -14.30 -6.54 12.60
N VAL A 215 -13.88 -6.36 11.34
CA VAL A 215 -14.29 -7.18 10.19
C VAL A 215 -13.06 -7.89 9.60
N HIS A 216 -12.25 -8.50 10.46
CA HIS A 216 -11.09 -9.24 10.01
C HIS A 216 -11.47 -10.45 9.13
N LEU A 217 -10.87 -10.58 7.95
CA LEU A 217 -11.28 -11.51 6.88
C LEU A 217 -10.11 -12.44 6.47
N SER A 218 -9.59 -13.22 7.41
CA SER A 218 -8.58 -14.25 7.11
C SER A 218 -9.18 -15.44 6.36
N ASP A 219 -8.35 -16.13 5.59
CA ASP A 219 -8.72 -17.42 5.01
C ASP A 219 -8.84 -18.49 6.07
N LYS A 220 -9.72 -19.45 5.86
CA LYS A 220 -9.87 -20.58 6.78
C LYS A 220 -8.54 -21.32 6.93
N GLN A 221 -8.15 -21.56 8.18
CA GLN A 221 -6.92 -22.30 8.55
C GLN A 221 -5.60 -21.58 8.20
N SER A 222 -5.61 -20.33 7.69
CA SER A 222 -4.37 -19.60 7.39
C SER A 222 -3.43 -19.52 8.59
N PHE A 223 -3.97 -19.35 9.80
CA PHE A 223 -3.19 -19.33 11.04
C PHE A 223 -2.55 -20.68 11.43
N LEU A 224 -2.94 -21.77 10.78
CA LEU A 224 -2.36 -23.10 10.97
C LEU A 224 -1.35 -23.46 9.87
N ASP A 225 -1.17 -22.63 8.87
CA ASP A 225 -0.23 -22.85 7.76
C ASP A 225 1.20 -22.50 8.19
N PRO A 226 2.13 -23.47 8.30
CA PRO A 226 3.50 -23.20 8.72
C PRO A 226 4.25 -22.26 7.77
N GLU A 227 3.93 -22.25 6.48
CA GLU A 227 4.60 -21.40 5.51
C GLU A 227 4.29 -19.92 5.74
N ILE A 228 3.08 -19.60 6.20
CA ILE A 228 2.71 -18.23 6.60
C ILE A 228 3.63 -17.74 7.73
N TRP A 229 3.82 -18.55 8.76
CA TRP A 229 4.67 -18.17 9.90
C TRP A 229 6.14 -18.11 9.54
N LYS A 230 6.58 -18.91 8.59
CA LYS A 230 7.95 -18.84 8.06
C LYS A 230 8.20 -17.51 7.35
N VAL A 231 7.28 -17.06 6.49
CA VAL A 231 7.37 -15.74 5.81
C VAL A 231 7.29 -14.61 6.84
N SER A 232 6.40 -14.70 7.83
CA SER A 232 6.32 -13.74 8.93
C SER A 232 7.64 -13.63 9.72
N ALA A 233 8.26 -14.75 10.05
CA ALA A 233 9.56 -14.76 10.73
C ALA A 233 10.69 -14.16 9.86
N GLN A 234 10.67 -14.41 8.57
CA GLN A 234 11.61 -13.79 7.62
C GLN A 234 11.42 -12.27 7.55
N TYR A 235 10.17 -11.80 7.52
CA TYR A 235 9.85 -10.37 7.60
C TYR A 235 10.48 -9.75 8.86
N ASP A 236 10.24 -10.34 10.04
CA ASP A 236 10.78 -9.83 11.30
C ASP A 236 12.31 -9.79 11.31
N GLN A 237 12.96 -10.82 10.77
CA GLN A 237 14.42 -10.86 10.64
C GLN A 237 14.95 -9.75 9.73
N LEU A 238 14.34 -9.54 8.57
CA LEU A 238 14.74 -8.50 7.63
C LEU A 238 14.51 -7.10 8.19
N VAL A 239 13.34 -6.86 8.79
CA VAL A 239 13.04 -5.58 9.42
C VAL A 239 13.98 -5.30 10.56
N ASN A 240 14.22 -6.25 11.47
CA ASN A 240 15.15 -6.06 12.57
C ASN A 240 16.58 -5.74 12.10
N LYS A 241 17.02 -6.35 11.00
CA LYS A 241 18.35 -6.14 10.44
C LYS A 241 18.47 -4.84 9.65
N TYR A 242 17.46 -4.48 8.88
CA TYR A 242 17.57 -3.44 7.85
C TYR A 242 16.65 -2.23 8.04
N HIS A 243 15.75 -2.19 9.07
CA HIS A 243 14.83 -1.07 9.30
C HIS A 243 15.49 0.31 9.26
N ARG A 244 16.77 0.40 9.68
CA ARG A 244 17.53 1.66 9.66
C ARG A 244 17.76 2.27 8.28
N TYR A 245 17.57 1.49 7.22
CA TYR A 245 17.67 1.94 5.82
C TYR A 245 16.31 2.31 5.24
N LEU A 246 15.24 1.86 5.89
CA LEU A 246 13.87 2.02 5.44
C LEU A 246 13.15 3.07 6.26
N GLY A 247 12.24 3.74 5.61
CA GLY A 247 11.25 4.62 6.19
C GLY A 247 9.99 4.59 5.36
N TYR A 248 9.06 5.47 5.65
CA TYR A 248 7.90 5.70 4.80
C TYR A 248 7.58 7.18 4.75
N THR A 249 6.84 7.57 3.75
CA THR A 249 6.35 8.94 3.58
C THR A 249 4.97 8.92 2.95
N LEU A 250 4.19 9.96 3.23
CA LEU A 250 3.01 10.29 2.44
C LEU A 250 3.42 11.34 1.41
N MET A 251 3.23 11.03 0.15
CA MET A 251 3.38 11.93 -0.99
C MET A 251 2.02 12.56 -1.30
N MET A 252 2.02 13.86 -1.52
CA MET A 252 0.84 14.62 -1.91
C MET A 252 1.17 15.39 -3.18
N ALA A 253 0.31 15.27 -4.19
CA ALA A 253 0.51 15.94 -5.46
C ALA A 253 -0.82 16.34 -6.09
N VAL A 254 -0.79 17.32 -7.00
CA VAL A 254 -1.98 17.86 -7.65
C VAL A 254 -1.83 17.72 -9.15
N LYS A 255 -2.90 17.35 -9.85
CA LYS A 255 -3.02 17.48 -11.29
C LYS A 255 -3.45 18.89 -11.65
N GLU A 256 -2.65 19.63 -12.42
CA GLU A 256 -3.03 20.94 -12.98
C GLU A 256 -3.83 20.82 -14.27
#